data_b94167beff6e77e52b4e5886c4436969
#
_entry.id   b94167beff6e77e52b4e5886c4436969
#
_cell.length_a   1.000
_cell.length_b   1.000
_cell.length_c   1.000
_cell.angle_alpha   90.00
_cell.angle_beta   90.00
_cell.angle_gamma   90.00
#
_symmetry.space_group_name_H-M   'P 1'
#
loop_
_entity.id
_entity.type
_entity.pdbx_description
1 polymer ?
#
loop_
_entity_poly.entity_id
_entity_poly.type
_entity_poly.pdbx_seq_one_letter_code
_entity_poly.pdbx_strand_id
1 'polypeptide(L)'
;QNFLHDDYVIGKIVAAINPQNEQNLVEIGPGLGALTDPVCEEVDALTVVELDRDLAKRLRHHPFNGDKLTVIEQDAMTFDFTSLLKSMPYEGKKLRVFGNLPYNISSQIILKLMNDVEKIKDMHFLVQKEVAQKITGKVSSKNWGKLAIKIGTFFNSEILFDVPPDAFDI
;
A
#
# COMPACT_ATOMS: atom_id res chain seq x y z
N GLN A 1 -3.23 15.15 -8.24
CA GLN A 1 -2.71 13.93 -7.67
C GLN A 1 -1.54 14.22 -6.75
N ASN A 2 -1.62 13.77 -5.50
CA ASN A 2 -0.66 14.12 -4.47
C ASN A 2 0.35 12.99 -4.26
N PHE A 3 1.61 13.26 -4.56
CA PHE A 3 2.68 12.29 -4.36
C PHE A 3 3.36 12.52 -3.02
N LEU A 4 3.56 11.43 -2.27
CA LEU A 4 4.26 11.43 -1.00
C LEU A 4 5.76 11.68 -1.25
N HIS A 5 6.38 12.63 -0.52
CA HIS A 5 7.80 12.94 -0.69
C HIS A 5 8.59 13.10 0.60
N ASP A 6 7.93 13.19 1.75
CA ASP A 6 8.61 13.41 3.03
C ASP A 6 9.30 12.14 3.49
N ASP A 7 10.63 12.15 3.52
CA ASP A 7 11.44 10.98 3.87
C ASP A 7 11.20 10.49 5.30
N TYR A 8 10.89 11.38 6.23
CA TYR A 8 10.59 10.99 7.60
C TYR A 8 9.30 10.19 7.68
N VAL A 9 8.26 10.66 7.00
CA VAL A 9 6.96 9.97 6.92
C VAL A 9 7.12 8.63 6.20
N ILE A 10 7.82 8.62 5.08
CA ILE A 10 8.09 7.40 4.31
C ILE A 10 8.79 6.37 5.20
N GLY A 11 9.82 6.79 5.93
CA GLY A 11 10.55 5.90 6.83
C GLY A 11 9.67 5.31 7.92
N LYS A 12 8.76 6.09 8.48
CA LYS A 12 7.79 5.61 9.48
C LYS A 12 6.85 4.56 8.91
N ILE A 13 6.36 4.78 7.69
CA ILE A 13 5.46 3.83 7.02
C ILE A 13 6.19 2.53 6.74
N VAL A 14 7.38 2.59 6.17
CA VAL A 14 8.17 1.40 5.85
C VAL A 14 8.51 0.63 7.12
N ALA A 15 8.87 1.33 8.20
CA ALA A 15 9.14 0.69 9.49
C ALA A 15 7.89 -0.02 10.04
N ALA A 16 6.72 0.59 9.90
CA ALA A 16 5.46 -0.02 10.33
C ALA A 16 5.13 -1.27 9.52
N ILE A 17 5.35 -1.22 8.20
CA ILE A 17 5.17 -2.38 7.33
C ILE A 17 6.17 -3.49 7.69
N ASN A 18 7.41 -3.10 7.98
CA ASN A 18 8.51 -4.01 8.27
C ASN A 18 8.61 -5.13 7.23
N PRO A 19 8.85 -4.78 5.97
CA PRO A 19 8.88 -5.79 4.89
C PRO A 19 10.08 -6.72 5.06
N GLN A 20 9.84 -8.00 4.83
CA GLN A 20 10.86 -9.03 4.92
C GLN A 20 10.86 -9.86 3.66
N ASN A 21 12.01 -10.47 3.35
CA ASN A 21 12.08 -11.45 2.27
C ASN A 21 11.16 -12.65 2.57
N GLU A 22 10.76 -13.33 1.52
CA GLU A 22 9.88 -14.49 1.58
C GLU A 22 8.47 -14.14 2.08
N GLN A 23 8.05 -12.90 1.91
CA GLN A 23 6.67 -12.45 2.13
C GLN A 23 6.03 -12.11 0.79
N ASN A 24 4.74 -12.37 0.66
CA ASN A 24 3.96 -12.03 -0.53
C ASN A 24 3.47 -10.58 -0.42
N LEU A 25 4.34 -9.65 -0.80
CA LEU A 25 4.10 -8.21 -0.67
C LEU A 25 3.47 -7.65 -1.94
N VAL A 26 2.43 -6.84 -1.77
CA VAL A 26 1.73 -6.16 -2.86
C VAL A 26 1.55 -4.69 -2.52
N GLU A 27 2.00 -3.81 -3.40
CA GLU A 27 1.75 -2.38 -3.29
C GLU A 27 0.68 -1.95 -4.28
N ILE A 28 -0.32 -1.21 -3.79
CA ILE A 28 -1.37 -0.63 -4.64
C ILE A 28 -1.04 0.83 -4.90
N GLY A 29 -0.99 1.21 -6.17
CA GLY A 29 -0.77 2.59 -6.57
C GLY A 29 0.61 3.13 -6.22
N PRO A 30 1.69 2.46 -6.64
CA PRO A 30 3.05 2.89 -6.29
C PRO A 30 3.41 4.29 -6.80
N GLY A 31 2.77 4.77 -7.84
CA GLY A 31 3.01 6.10 -8.38
C GLY A 31 4.46 6.29 -8.79
N LEU A 32 5.12 7.31 -8.23
CA LEU A 32 6.52 7.60 -8.50
C LEU A 32 7.51 6.75 -7.70
N GLY A 33 7.02 5.84 -6.85
CA GLY A 33 7.87 4.91 -6.14
C GLY A 33 8.32 5.35 -4.75
N ALA A 34 7.62 6.30 -4.13
CA ALA A 34 7.99 6.81 -2.81
C ALA A 34 8.09 5.73 -1.73
N LEU A 35 7.16 4.78 -1.73
CA LEU A 35 7.22 3.61 -0.84
C LEU A 35 7.93 2.44 -1.50
N THR A 36 7.79 2.31 -2.83
CA THR A 36 8.37 1.21 -3.60
C THR A 36 9.88 1.13 -3.43
N ASP A 37 10.57 2.25 -3.58
CA ASP A 37 12.04 2.29 -3.56
C ASP A 37 12.60 1.84 -2.20
N PRO A 38 12.15 2.39 -1.05
CA PRO A 38 12.68 1.93 0.23
C PRO A 38 12.28 0.50 0.58
N VAL A 39 11.09 0.04 0.15
CA VAL A 39 10.72 -1.37 0.33
C VAL A 39 11.62 -2.28 -0.48
N CYS A 40 11.96 -1.93 -1.71
CA CYS A 40 12.88 -2.70 -2.54
C CYS A 40 14.31 -2.73 -2.00
N GLU A 41 14.69 -1.80 -1.13
CA GLU A 41 15.97 -1.88 -0.43
C GLU A 41 15.99 -3.00 0.62
N GLU A 42 14.81 -3.36 1.14
CA GLU A 42 14.68 -4.36 2.20
C GLU A 42 14.36 -5.76 1.67
N VAL A 43 13.79 -5.88 0.47
CA VAL A 43 13.33 -7.16 -0.08
C VAL A 43 13.80 -7.37 -1.51
N ASP A 44 13.81 -8.64 -1.93
CA ASP A 44 14.26 -9.02 -3.27
C ASP A 44 13.12 -9.04 -4.31
N ALA A 45 11.88 -9.05 -3.87
CA ALA A 45 10.73 -9.14 -4.77
C ALA A 45 9.53 -8.37 -4.21
N LEU A 46 8.86 -7.62 -5.08
CA LEU A 46 7.66 -6.86 -4.76
C LEU A 46 6.72 -6.85 -5.96
N THR A 47 5.45 -7.11 -5.73
CA THR A 47 4.41 -6.96 -6.76
C THR A 47 3.75 -5.59 -6.57
N VAL A 48 3.58 -4.86 -7.67
CA VAL A 48 2.90 -3.56 -7.66
C VAL A 48 1.75 -3.57 -8.65
N VAL A 49 0.64 -2.93 -8.27
CA VAL A 49 -0.55 -2.78 -9.11
C VAL A 49 -0.71 -1.29 -9.42
N GLU A 50 -0.52 -0.92 -10.69
CA GLU A 50 -0.53 0.46 -11.14
C GLU A 50 -1.41 0.61 -12.37
N LEU A 51 -2.39 1.52 -12.31
CA LEU A 51 -3.30 1.77 -13.44
C LEU A 51 -2.66 2.65 -14.51
N ASP A 52 -1.87 3.64 -14.11
CA ASP A 52 -1.26 4.60 -15.03
C ASP A 52 -0.19 3.93 -15.88
N ARG A 53 -0.38 3.98 -17.19
CA ARG A 53 0.50 3.31 -18.16
C ARG A 53 1.94 3.83 -18.11
N ASP A 54 2.10 5.14 -17.99
CA ASP A 54 3.44 5.76 -17.98
C ASP A 54 4.17 5.46 -16.68
N LEU A 55 3.46 5.49 -15.55
CA LEU A 55 4.04 5.11 -14.25
C LEU A 55 4.40 3.63 -14.21
N ALA A 56 3.56 2.76 -14.75
CA ALA A 56 3.85 1.33 -14.84
C ALA A 56 5.11 1.07 -15.66
N LYS A 57 5.24 1.75 -16.80
CA LYS A 57 6.42 1.65 -17.66
C LYS A 57 7.68 2.13 -16.94
N ARG A 58 7.59 3.24 -16.22
CA ARG A 58 8.70 3.79 -15.44
C ARG A 58 9.18 2.80 -14.39
N LEU A 59 8.24 2.13 -13.70
CA LEU A 59 8.57 1.12 -12.69
C LEU A 59 9.28 -0.09 -13.31
N ARG A 60 8.78 -0.60 -14.44
CA ARG A 60 9.40 -1.73 -15.14
C ARG A 60 10.83 -1.45 -15.58
N HIS A 61 11.12 -0.21 -15.94
CA HIS A 61 12.42 0.19 -16.47
C HIS A 61 13.31 0.87 -15.42
N HIS A 62 12.93 0.79 -14.13
CA HIS A 62 13.75 1.35 -13.08
C HIS A 62 15.11 0.66 -13.05
N PRO A 63 16.24 1.42 -13.10
CA PRO A 63 17.57 0.83 -13.26
C PRO A 63 18.00 -0.10 -12.12
N PHE A 64 17.49 0.13 -10.91
CA PHE A 64 17.85 -0.68 -9.74
C PHE A 64 16.75 -1.64 -9.32
N ASN A 65 15.49 -1.23 -9.41
CA ASN A 65 14.37 -1.98 -8.85
C ASN A 65 13.57 -2.75 -9.90
N GLY A 66 13.75 -2.46 -11.18
CA GLY A 66 12.98 -3.09 -12.26
C GLY A 66 12.98 -4.61 -12.19
N ASP A 67 14.13 -5.20 -11.87
CA ASP A 67 14.27 -6.65 -11.79
C ASP A 67 13.60 -7.26 -10.55
N LYS A 68 13.37 -6.45 -9.51
CA LYS A 68 12.68 -6.89 -8.30
C LYS A 68 11.18 -6.79 -8.40
N LEU A 69 10.68 -5.99 -9.35
CA LEU A 69 9.26 -5.66 -9.44
C LEU A 69 8.53 -6.58 -10.41
N THR A 70 7.38 -7.07 -9.98
CA THR A 70 6.35 -7.60 -10.87
C THR A 70 5.31 -6.48 -11.00
N VAL A 71 5.27 -5.82 -12.15
CA VAL A 71 4.39 -4.69 -12.39
C VAL A 71 3.13 -5.16 -13.10
N ILE A 72 1.98 -4.97 -12.45
CA ILE A 72 0.68 -5.30 -13.01
C ILE A 72 -0.03 -4.00 -13.36
N GLU A 73 -0.20 -3.75 -14.65
CA GLU A 73 -0.86 -2.57 -15.16
C GLU A 73 -2.36 -2.83 -15.21
N GLN A 74 -3.04 -2.53 -14.10
CA GLN A 74 -4.47 -2.78 -13.97
C GLN A 74 -5.09 -1.88 -12.90
N ASP A 75 -6.40 -1.68 -13.01
CA ASP A 75 -7.20 -0.98 -12.01
C ASP A 75 -7.35 -1.87 -10.76
N ALA A 76 -6.91 -1.35 -9.60
CA ALA A 76 -7.04 -2.06 -8.34
C ALA A 76 -8.49 -2.36 -7.97
N MET A 77 -9.43 -1.56 -8.47
CA MET A 77 -10.87 -1.77 -8.25
C MET A 77 -11.40 -3.03 -8.93
N THR A 78 -10.78 -3.45 -10.03
CA THR A 78 -11.20 -4.62 -10.81
C THR A 78 -10.24 -5.78 -10.70
N PHE A 79 -9.15 -5.61 -9.98
CA PHE A 79 -8.10 -6.61 -9.87
C PHE A 79 -8.50 -7.75 -8.93
N ASP A 80 -8.18 -8.99 -9.32
CA ASP A 80 -8.47 -10.17 -8.51
C ASP A 80 -7.27 -10.56 -7.64
N PHE A 81 -7.31 -10.14 -6.37
CA PHE A 81 -6.26 -10.44 -5.40
C PHE A 81 -6.21 -11.92 -5.02
N THR A 82 -7.32 -12.64 -5.14
CA THR A 82 -7.35 -14.09 -4.92
C THR A 82 -6.52 -14.82 -5.98
N SER A 83 -6.70 -14.46 -7.22
CA SER A 83 -5.91 -15.04 -8.33
C SER A 83 -4.44 -14.67 -8.19
N LEU A 84 -4.16 -13.45 -7.74
CA LEU A 84 -2.78 -13.02 -7.50
C LEU A 84 -2.10 -13.93 -6.48
N LEU A 85 -2.76 -14.21 -5.37
CA LEU A 85 -2.17 -15.05 -4.32
C LEU A 85 -1.72 -16.41 -4.86
N LYS A 86 -2.49 -16.99 -5.78
CA LYS A 86 -2.16 -18.28 -6.40
C LYS A 86 -0.88 -18.23 -7.23
N SER A 87 -0.53 -17.05 -7.75
CA SER A 87 0.67 -16.86 -8.58
C SER A 87 1.87 -16.36 -7.78
N MET A 88 1.71 -16.05 -6.50
CA MET A 88 2.80 -15.55 -5.68
C MET A 88 3.79 -16.66 -5.33
N PRO A 89 5.09 -16.31 -5.22
CA PRO A 89 6.15 -17.32 -5.10
C PRO A 89 6.22 -18.02 -3.74
N TYR A 90 5.66 -17.44 -2.70
CA TYR A 90 5.77 -18.00 -1.33
C TYR A 90 4.49 -18.71 -0.95
N GLU A 91 4.39 -19.96 -1.41
CA GLU A 91 3.22 -20.79 -1.22
C GLU A 91 2.87 -20.94 0.26
N GLY A 92 1.57 -20.92 0.56
CA GLY A 92 1.06 -21.04 1.92
C GLY A 92 1.10 -19.75 2.73
N LYS A 93 1.75 -18.69 2.24
CA LYS A 93 1.80 -17.39 2.93
C LYS A 93 0.75 -16.45 2.38
N LYS A 94 0.08 -15.72 3.30
CA LYS A 94 -0.95 -14.75 2.94
C LYS A 94 -0.34 -13.49 2.33
N LEU A 95 -1.18 -12.71 1.66
CA LEU A 95 -0.77 -11.42 1.11
C LEU A 95 -0.54 -10.39 2.21
N ARG A 96 0.44 -9.53 2.00
CA ARG A 96 0.62 -8.31 2.76
C ARG A 96 0.48 -7.14 1.79
N VAL A 97 -0.51 -6.28 2.02
CA VAL A 97 -0.89 -5.23 1.07
C VAL A 97 -0.61 -3.86 1.68
N PHE A 98 -0.05 -2.96 0.89
CA PHE A 98 0.17 -1.59 1.36
C PHE A 98 0.03 -0.60 0.21
N GLY A 99 -0.06 0.68 0.54
CA GLY A 99 -0.09 1.73 -0.46
C GLY A 99 -0.60 3.06 0.05
N ASN A 100 -0.37 4.08 -0.76
CA ASN A 100 -0.94 5.40 -0.60
C ASN A 100 -2.18 5.47 -1.51
N LEU A 101 -3.36 5.26 -0.94
CA LEU A 101 -4.58 5.10 -1.74
C LEU A 101 -5.16 6.43 -2.18
N PRO A 102 -5.58 6.52 -3.45
CA PRO A 102 -6.28 7.72 -3.95
C PRO A 102 -7.56 7.99 -3.17
N TYR A 103 -7.85 9.27 -2.99
CA TYR A 103 -8.99 9.77 -2.22
C TYR A 103 -10.32 9.13 -2.61
N ASN A 104 -10.60 9.11 -3.91
CA ASN A 104 -11.91 8.74 -4.41
C ASN A 104 -12.20 7.24 -4.44
N ILE A 105 -11.19 6.40 -4.21
CA ILE A 105 -11.34 4.94 -4.30
C ILE A 105 -10.86 4.18 -3.06
N SER A 106 -10.29 4.87 -2.07
CA SER A 106 -9.70 4.22 -0.90
C SER A 106 -10.66 3.32 -0.14
N SER A 107 -11.87 3.83 0.17
CA SER A 107 -12.88 3.03 0.88
C SER A 107 -13.26 1.78 0.10
N GLN A 108 -13.44 1.91 -1.21
CA GLN A 108 -13.86 0.80 -2.06
C GLN A 108 -12.79 -0.27 -2.19
N ILE A 109 -11.52 0.14 -2.30
CA ILE A 109 -10.40 -0.81 -2.35
C ILE A 109 -10.30 -1.57 -1.03
N ILE A 110 -10.40 -0.88 0.10
CA ILE A 110 -10.33 -1.52 1.42
C ILE A 110 -11.49 -2.50 1.61
N LEU A 111 -12.71 -2.11 1.26
CA LEU A 111 -13.86 -3.01 1.33
C LEU A 111 -13.67 -4.25 0.46
N LYS A 112 -13.13 -4.07 -0.73
CA LYS A 112 -12.82 -5.19 -1.64
C LYS A 112 -11.81 -6.15 -1.01
N LEU A 113 -10.76 -5.62 -0.41
CA LEU A 113 -9.74 -6.44 0.25
C LEU A 113 -10.28 -7.13 1.49
N MET A 114 -11.20 -6.49 2.23
CA MET A 114 -11.80 -7.09 3.41
C MET A 114 -12.69 -8.29 3.07
N ASN A 115 -13.22 -8.37 1.86
CA ASN A 115 -13.93 -9.56 1.40
C ASN A 115 -13.00 -10.77 1.26
N ASP A 116 -11.70 -10.53 1.12
CA ASP A 116 -10.67 -11.57 0.99
C ASP A 116 -9.76 -11.63 2.22
N VAL A 117 -10.24 -11.19 3.37
CA VAL A 117 -9.44 -11.03 4.59
C VAL A 117 -8.74 -12.32 5.01
N GLU A 118 -9.32 -13.48 4.72
CA GLU A 118 -8.70 -14.77 5.04
C GLU A 118 -7.40 -15.02 4.29
N LYS A 119 -7.21 -14.34 3.16
CA LYS A 119 -6.03 -14.46 2.29
C LYS A 119 -5.01 -13.36 2.54
N ILE A 120 -5.32 -12.43 3.44
CA ILE A 120 -4.51 -11.25 3.72
C ILE A 120 -4.05 -11.29 5.18
N LYS A 121 -2.73 -11.16 5.37
CA LYS A 121 -2.14 -11.12 6.70
C LYS A 121 -2.36 -9.76 7.35
N ASP A 122 -2.03 -8.71 6.63
CA ASP A 122 -2.20 -7.33 7.08
C ASP A 122 -2.21 -6.36 5.91
N MET A 123 -2.69 -5.16 6.19
CA MET A 123 -2.75 -4.05 5.24
C MET A 123 -2.27 -2.78 5.93
N HIS A 124 -1.47 -1.99 5.23
CA HIS A 124 -0.96 -0.71 5.71
C HIS A 124 -1.25 0.35 4.67
N PHE A 125 -2.09 1.32 5.01
CA PHE A 125 -2.53 2.33 4.04
C PHE A 125 -2.40 3.75 4.57
N LEU A 126 -2.04 4.64 3.67
CA LEU A 126 -2.28 6.07 3.81
C LEU A 126 -3.65 6.35 3.23
N VAL A 127 -4.55 6.88 4.04
CA VAL A 127 -5.91 7.20 3.61
C VAL A 127 -6.32 8.54 4.20
N GLN A 128 -7.38 9.12 3.66
CA GLN A 128 -7.95 10.33 4.22
C GLN A 128 -8.46 10.10 5.63
N LYS A 129 -8.37 11.15 6.44
CA LYS A 129 -8.76 11.13 7.84
C LYS A 129 -10.14 10.54 8.05
N GLU A 130 -11.12 10.98 7.26
CA GLU A 130 -12.51 10.52 7.37
C GLU A 130 -12.63 9.02 7.11
N VAL A 131 -11.89 8.53 6.14
CA VAL A 131 -11.87 7.09 5.81
C VAL A 131 -11.25 6.29 6.95
N ALA A 132 -10.12 6.75 7.47
CA ALA A 132 -9.43 6.06 8.56
C ALA A 132 -10.29 6.01 9.82
N GLN A 133 -10.93 7.11 10.18
CA GLN A 133 -11.82 7.18 11.35
C GLN A 133 -13.01 6.26 11.20
N LYS A 134 -13.59 6.21 10.01
CA LYS A 134 -14.72 5.32 9.72
C LYS A 134 -14.35 3.86 9.86
N ILE A 135 -13.17 3.48 9.39
CA ILE A 135 -12.71 2.09 9.42
C ILE A 135 -12.32 1.67 10.84
N THR A 136 -11.60 2.52 11.56
CA THR A 136 -11.05 2.19 12.87
C THR A 136 -12.02 2.46 14.01
N GLY A 137 -13.03 3.28 13.80
CA GLY A 137 -13.94 3.74 14.85
C GLY A 137 -13.27 4.71 15.82
N LYS A 138 -12.09 5.21 15.51
CA LYS A 138 -11.33 6.11 16.38
C LYS A 138 -11.19 7.48 15.73
N VAL A 139 -11.18 8.53 16.57
CA VAL A 139 -11.04 9.91 16.13
C VAL A 139 -9.61 10.38 16.41
N SER A 140 -8.98 10.95 15.39
CA SER A 140 -7.68 11.58 15.56
C SER A 140 -7.85 12.96 16.21
N SER A 141 -7.00 13.28 17.19
CA SER A 141 -6.99 14.60 17.81
C SER A 141 -6.38 15.68 16.91
N LYS A 142 -5.71 15.29 15.83
CA LYS A 142 -5.05 16.21 14.91
C LYS A 142 -5.90 16.49 13.69
N ASN A 143 -5.82 17.74 13.22
CA ASN A 143 -6.64 18.20 12.11
C ASN A 143 -5.88 18.07 10.78
N TRP A 144 -5.32 16.89 10.51
CA TRP A 144 -4.60 16.61 9.27
C TRP A 144 -5.47 15.82 8.29
N GLY A 145 -5.14 15.95 7.00
CA GLY A 145 -5.95 15.36 5.95
C GLY A 145 -5.78 13.87 5.74
N LYS A 146 -4.66 13.29 6.18
CA LYS A 146 -4.36 11.86 5.97
C LYS A 146 -3.83 11.19 7.23
N LEU A 147 -4.13 9.90 7.35
CA LEU A 147 -3.67 9.06 8.44
C LEU A 147 -3.08 7.78 7.89
N ALA A 148 -2.02 7.29 8.53
CA ALA A 148 -1.50 5.95 8.26
C ALA A 148 -2.26 4.97 9.16
N ILE A 149 -2.86 3.94 8.56
CA ILE A 149 -3.63 2.94 9.28
C ILE A 149 -3.10 1.54 8.98
N LYS A 150 -3.24 0.67 9.97
CA LYS A 150 -2.98 -0.77 9.83
C LYS A 150 -4.29 -1.52 10.03
N ILE A 151 -4.55 -2.48 9.14
CA ILE A 151 -5.67 -3.41 9.26
C ILE A 151 -5.05 -4.81 9.31
N GLY A 152 -5.24 -5.48 10.43
CA GLY A 152 -4.74 -6.84 10.63
C GLY A 152 -5.84 -7.88 10.46
N THR A 153 -5.51 -9.11 10.77
CA THR A 153 -6.45 -10.23 10.73
C THR A 153 -7.61 -9.99 11.68
N PHE A 154 -8.79 -10.55 11.35
CA PHE A 154 -10.02 -10.43 12.13
C PHE A 154 -10.52 -9.00 12.27
N PHE A 155 -10.27 -8.13 11.25
CA PHE A 155 -10.74 -6.75 11.21
C PHE A 155 -10.19 -5.86 12.33
N ASN A 156 -9.08 -6.24 12.93
CA ASN A 156 -8.37 -5.35 13.83
C ASN A 156 -7.75 -4.22 13.02
N SER A 157 -8.16 -2.99 13.33
CA SER A 157 -7.64 -1.82 12.63
C SER A 157 -7.22 -0.75 13.62
N GLU A 158 -6.16 -0.04 13.30
CA GLU A 158 -5.66 1.03 14.15
C GLU A 158 -5.05 2.16 13.32
N ILE A 159 -5.15 3.37 13.84
CA ILE A 159 -4.44 4.53 13.29
C ILE A 159 -3.03 4.48 13.88
N LEU A 160 -2.03 4.37 13.00
CA LEU A 160 -0.64 4.32 13.43
C LEU A 160 -0.09 5.70 13.73
N PHE A 161 -0.35 6.65 12.83
CA PHE A 161 0.07 8.04 13.03
C PHE A 161 -0.62 8.96 12.03
N ASP A 162 -0.62 10.25 12.36
CA ASP A 162 -1.14 11.30 11.48
C ASP A 162 -0.07 11.73 10.48
N VAL A 163 -0.49 12.05 9.27
CA VAL A 163 0.41 12.50 8.21
C VAL A 163 0.10 13.95 7.85
N PRO A 164 1.05 14.87 8.03
CA PRO A 164 0.83 16.28 7.75
C PRO A 164 0.67 16.55 6.25
N PRO A 165 -0.10 17.59 5.86
CA PRO A 165 -0.33 17.90 4.44
C PRO A 165 0.95 18.20 3.66
N ASP A 166 1.97 18.78 4.31
CA ASP A 166 3.24 19.13 3.66
C ASP A 166 4.12 17.92 3.33
N ALA A 167 3.72 16.70 3.74
CA ALA A 167 4.39 15.46 3.32
C ALA A 167 4.12 15.11 1.87
N PHE A 168 3.17 15.79 1.22
CA PHE A 168 2.74 15.53 -0.15
C PHE A 168 3.04 16.71 -1.07
N ASP A 169 3.35 16.41 -2.33
CA ASP A 169 3.40 17.41 -3.39
C ASP A 169 1.96 17.81 -3.75
N ILE A 170 1.78 19.11 -3.93
CA ILE A 170 0.46 19.66 -4.30
C ILE A 170 0.37 19.81 -5.81
#